data_62a6bda3a427438d6872e6f21c2cac5c
#
_entry.id   62a6bda3a427438d6872e6f21c2cac5c
#
_cell.length_a   1.000
_cell.length_b   1.000
_cell.length_c   1.000
_cell.angle_alpha   90.00
_cell.angle_beta   90.00
_cell.angle_gamma   90.00
#
_symmetry.space_group_name_H-M   'P 1'
#
loop_
_entity.id
_entity.type
_entity.pdbx_description
1 polymer ?
#
loop_
_entity_poly.entity_id
_entity_poly.type
_entity_poly.pdbx_seq_one_letter_code
_entity_poly.pdbx_strand_id
1 'polypeptide(L)'
;MNRKTLAALVGAIVLAVASSGVALAAGSGPAVTVQIKSLTKTLVKSASVHGEKGSITKGGTPRGKCPGNTAAGALDAATHGKWTGKYYASVPGIFVTSILGVKPSGSDFWEVLVNGKASNSGICAIKLRAGQRLLFKIAK
;
A
#
# COMPACT_ATOMS: atom_id res chain seq x y z
N MET A 1 -29.33 -72.55 -13.89
CA MET A 1 -29.82 -71.22 -14.27
C MET A 1 -28.97 -70.17 -13.59
N ASN A 2 -28.08 -69.56 -14.35
CA ASN A 2 -27.07 -68.59 -13.81
C ASN A 2 -27.67 -67.19 -13.88
N ARG A 3 -27.86 -66.57 -12.73
CA ARG A 3 -28.12 -65.11 -12.65
C ARG A 3 -26.79 -64.39 -12.39
N LYS A 4 -26.32 -63.72 -13.41
CA LYS A 4 -25.15 -62.82 -13.32
C LYS A 4 -25.65 -61.46 -12.80
N THR A 5 -25.26 -61.11 -11.59
CA THR A 5 -25.45 -59.78 -11.01
C THR A 5 -24.35 -58.86 -11.52
N LEU A 6 -24.72 -57.86 -12.29
CA LEU A 6 -23.84 -56.72 -12.62
C LEU A 6 -23.83 -55.76 -11.46
N ALA A 7 -22.66 -55.56 -10.85
CA ALA A 7 -22.41 -54.50 -9.91
C ALA A 7 -21.96 -53.25 -10.69
N ALA A 8 -22.78 -52.22 -10.65
CA ALA A 8 -22.43 -50.92 -11.21
C ALA A 8 -21.56 -50.16 -10.20
N LEU A 9 -20.29 -49.91 -10.54
CA LEU A 9 -19.40 -49.02 -9.84
C LEU A 9 -19.73 -47.56 -10.22
N VAL A 10 -20.33 -46.83 -9.29
CA VAL A 10 -20.50 -45.38 -9.41
C VAL A 10 -19.21 -44.74 -8.89
N GLY A 11 -18.38 -44.32 -9.82
CA GLY A 11 -17.18 -43.55 -9.50
C GLY A 11 -17.54 -42.10 -9.19
N ALA A 12 -17.43 -41.70 -7.93
CA ALA A 12 -17.57 -40.31 -7.55
C ALA A 12 -16.28 -39.57 -7.92
N ILE A 13 -16.36 -38.71 -8.91
CA ILE A 13 -15.27 -37.78 -9.28
C ILE A 13 -15.37 -36.60 -8.31
N VAL A 14 -14.48 -36.56 -7.31
CA VAL A 14 -14.28 -35.40 -6.45
C VAL A 14 -13.44 -34.40 -7.23
N LEU A 15 -14.06 -33.35 -7.79
CA LEU A 15 -13.33 -32.18 -8.29
C LEU A 15 -12.77 -31.40 -7.09
N ALA A 16 -11.50 -31.55 -6.83
CA ALA A 16 -10.76 -30.68 -5.93
C ALA A 16 -10.60 -29.32 -6.62
N VAL A 17 -11.41 -28.35 -6.23
CA VAL A 17 -11.23 -26.94 -6.60
C VAL A 17 -10.02 -26.44 -5.81
N ALA A 18 -8.85 -26.42 -6.43
CA ALA A 18 -7.69 -25.74 -5.91
C ALA A 18 -7.95 -24.23 -5.99
N SER A 19 -8.41 -23.63 -4.90
CA SER A 19 -8.40 -22.18 -4.72
C SER A 19 -6.96 -21.73 -4.65
N SER A 20 -6.44 -21.24 -5.77
CA SER A 20 -5.16 -20.54 -5.83
C SER A 20 -5.29 -19.25 -5.04
N GLY A 21 -5.05 -19.31 -3.74
CA GLY A 21 -4.87 -18.14 -2.89
C GLY A 21 -3.65 -17.40 -3.41
N VAL A 22 -3.87 -16.22 -3.99
CA VAL A 22 -2.76 -15.29 -4.30
C VAL A 22 -2.16 -14.93 -2.96
N ALA A 23 -1.01 -15.51 -2.63
CA ALA A 23 -0.23 -15.10 -1.48
C ALA A 23 0.26 -13.67 -1.77
N LEU A 24 -0.45 -12.68 -1.24
CA LEU A 24 0.07 -11.32 -1.14
C LEU A 24 1.37 -11.43 -0.35
N ALA A 25 2.48 -11.04 -0.94
CA ALA A 25 3.77 -11.02 -0.28
C ALA A 25 3.61 -10.21 1.01
N ALA A 26 3.63 -10.91 2.16
CA ALA A 26 3.52 -10.27 3.45
C ALA A 26 4.72 -9.34 3.61
N GLY A 27 4.51 -8.04 3.53
CA GLY A 27 5.52 -7.05 3.87
C GLY A 27 5.97 -7.26 5.31
N SER A 28 7.23 -7.00 5.58
CA SER A 28 7.85 -7.27 6.90
C SER A 28 7.68 -6.09 7.84
N GLY A 29 6.50 -5.71 8.17
CA GLY A 29 6.27 -4.59 9.08
C GLY A 29 4.85 -4.61 9.62
N PRO A 30 4.49 -3.66 10.51
CA PRO A 30 3.14 -3.55 11.00
C PRO A 30 2.16 -3.29 9.84
N ALA A 31 0.99 -3.93 9.90
CA ALA A 31 -0.10 -3.66 8.97
C ALA A 31 -0.72 -2.30 9.27
N VAL A 32 -0.87 -1.47 8.25
CA VAL A 32 -1.53 -0.16 8.31
C VAL A 32 -2.57 -0.05 7.21
N THR A 33 -3.56 0.81 7.41
CA THR A 33 -4.56 1.10 6.37
C THR A 33 -4.19 2.40 5.66
N VAL A 34 -4.13 2.36 4.34
CA VAL A 34 -3.86 3.55 3.50
C VAL A 34 -5.09 3.88 2.67
N GLN A 35 -5.45 5.15 2.67
CA GLN A 35 -6.45 5.74 1.78
C GLN A 35 -5.82 6.92 1.04
N ILE A 36 -6.18 7.11 -0.23
CA ILE A 36 -5.64 8.22 -1.05
C ILE A 36 -6.79 8.93 -1.75
N LYS A 37 -6.88 10.25 -1.56
CA LYS A 37 -7.92 11.10 -2.13
C LYS A 37 -7.32 12.30 -2.85
N SER A 38 -7.76 12.56 -4.08
CA SER A 38 -7.59 13.86 -4.71
C SER A 38 -8.71 14.81 -4.22
N LEU A 39 -8.76 16.03 -4.74
CA LEU A 39 -9.83 16.97 -4.43
C LEU A 39 -11.22 16.45 -4.84
N THR A 40 -11.30 15.63 -5.88
CA THR A 40 -12.57 15.20 -6.49
C THR A 40 -12.79 13.69 -6.50
N LYS A 41 -11.75 12.89 -6.24
CA LYS A 41 -11.81 11.42 -6.40
C LYS A 41 -11.09 10.71 -5.26
N THR A 42 -11.61 9.55 -4.91
CA THR A 42 -10.85 8.55 -4.14
C THR A 42 -10.01 7.72 -5.10
N LEU A 43 -8.69 7.85 -5.01
CA LEU A 43 -7.72 7.14 -5.86
C LEU A 43 -7.44 5.74 -5.35
N VAL A 44 -7.30 5.60 -4.03
CA VAL A 44 -7.22 4.32 -3.33
C VAL A 44 -8.24 4.34 -2.22
N LYS A 45 -9.17 3.39 -2.21
CA LYS A 45 -10.14 3.22 -1.12
C LYS A 45 -9.39 2.87 0.16
N SER A 46 -9.82 2.07 1.05
CA SER A 46 -9.00 1.61 2.17
C SER A 46 -8.26 0.34 1.76
N ALA A 47 -6.94 0.38 1.77
CA ALA A 47 -6.09 -0.77 1.49
C ALA A 47 -5.23 -1.08 2.72
N SER A 48 -5.21 -2.34 3.14
CA SER A 48 -4.28 -2.80 4.17
C SER A 48 -2.94 -3.11 3.53
N VAL A 49 -1.89 -2.45 3.99
CA VAL A 49 -0.53 -2.62 3.47
C VAL A 49 0.46 -2.76 4.63
N HIS A 50 1.63 -3.27 4.32
CA HIS A 50 2.79 -3.25 5.19
C HIS A 50 3.82 -2.26 4.66
N GLY A 51 4.68 -1.75 5.52
CA GLY A 51 5.85 -1.01 5.09
C GLY A 51 6.80 -1.91 4.29
N GLU A 52 7.73 -1.29 3.60
CA GLU A 52 8.72 -1.99 2.79
C GLU A 52 10.01 -2.22 3.57
N LYS A 53 10.77 -3.24 3.16
CA LYS A 53 12.13 -3.45 3.64
C LYS A 53 13.08 -2.46 2.98
N GLY A 54 14.10 -2.02 3.73
CA GLY A 54 15.14 -1.15 3.19
C GLY A 54 14.75 0.32 3.17
N SER A 55 15.12 1.01 2.11
CA SER A 55 14.95 2.46 1.95
C SER A 55 14.15 2.81 0.72
N ILE A 56 13.32 3.84 0.85
CA ILE A 56 12.71 4.54 -0.29
C ILE A 56 13.74 5.54 -0.84
N THR A 57 14.04 5.43 -2.12
CA THR A 57 15.05 6.26 -2.80
C THR A 57 14.47 7.20 -3.86
N LYS A 58 13.17 7.43 -3.82
CA LYS A 58 12.49 8.34 -4.76
C LYS A 58 12.94 9.79 -4.60
N GLY A 59 12.91 10.53 -5.69
CA GLY A 59 13.20 11.97 -5.70
C GLY A 59 14.62 12.35 -5.32
N GLY A 60 15.58 11.46 -5.54
CA GLY A 60 16.97 11.69 -5.19
C GLY A 60 17.29 11.45 -3.71
N THR A 61 16.43 10.75 -2.99
CA THR A 61 16.66 10.42 -1.57
C THR A 61 17.91 9.55 -1.41
N PRO A 62 18.90 9.96 -0.60
CA PRO A 62 20.03 9.10 -0.29
C PRO A 62 19.59 7.83 0.46
N ARG A 63 20.27 6.72 0.20
CA ARG A 63 19.98 5.44 0.87
C ARG A 63 20.02 5.60 2.39
N GLY A 64 19.03 5.05 3.09
CA GLY A 64 18.93 5.11 4.55
C GLY A 64 18.26 6.38 5.10
N LYS A 65 18.02 7.40 4.28
CA LYS A 65 17.38 8.64 4.74
C LYS A 65 15.85 8.58 4.78
N CYS A 66 15.24 7.61 4.07
CA CYS A 66 13.81 7.36 4.11
C CYS A 66 13.56 5.87 4.29
N PRO A 67 13.47 5.38 5.54
CA PRO A 67 13.24 3.95 5.78
C PRO A 67 11.89 3.47 5.23
N GLY A 68 11.86 2.25 4.72
CA GLY A 68 10.63 1.66 4.15
C GLY A 68 9.54 1.34 5.17
N ASN A 69 9.85 1.27 6.47
CA ASN A 69 8.88 1.10 7.55
C ASN A 69 8.23 2.43 8.01
N THR A 70 8.10 3.37 7.11
CA THR A 70 7.50 4.70 7.31
C THR A 70 6.30 4.91 6.39
N ALA A 71 5.60 6.04 6.54
CA ALA A 71 4.49 6.40 5.66
C ALA A 71 4.89 6.43 4.17
N ALA A 72 6.16 6.70 3.86
CA ALA A 72 6.67 6.62 2.48
C ALA A 72 6.62 5.18 1.93
N GLY A 73 7.02 4.18 2.73
CA GLY A 73 6.92 2.78 2.33
C GLY A 73 5.47 2.30 2.23
N ALA A 74 4.59 2.76 3.12
CA ALA A 74 3.17 2.45 3.03
C ALA A 74 2.52 3.07 1.77
N LEU A 75 2.91 4.29 1.39
CA LEU A 75 2.48 4.92 0.14
C LEU A 75 2.98 4.14 -1.07
N ASP A 76 4.25 3.73 -1.04
CA ASP A 76 4.86 2.94 -2.12
C ASP A 76 4.13 1.60 -2.32
N ALA A 77 3.87 0.88 -1.23
CA ALA A 77 3.10 -0.36 -1.25
C ALA A 77 1.66 -0.16 -1.76
N ALA A 78 0.95 0.85 -1.27
CA ALA A 78 -0.45 1.13 -1.64
C ALA A 78 -0.62 1.55 -3.11
N THR A 79 0.42 2.12 -3.71
CA THR A 79 0.40 2.61 -5.10
C THR A 79 1.19 1.74 -6.06
N HIS A 80 1.79 0.65 -5.57
CA HIS A 80 2.74 -0.17 -6.35
C HIS A 80 3.86 0.68 -6.96
N GLY A 81 4.40 1.60 -6.19
CA GLY A 81 5.45 2.50 -6.60
C GLY A 81 5.02 3.65 -7.52
N LYS A 82 3.72 3.80 -7.82
CA LYS A 82 3.20 4.81 -8.76
C LYS A 82 2.98 6.17 -8.09
N TRP A 83 4.04 6.73 -7.54
CA TRP A 83 4.08 8.08 -7.00
C TRP A 83 5.44 8.71 -7.25
N THR A 84 5.53 10.02 -7.20
CA THR A 84 6.77 10.78 -7.34
C THR A 84 6.92 11.77 -6.21
N GLY A 85 8.15 12.16 -5.94
CA GLY A 85 8.47 13.14 -4.93
C GLY A 85 9.84 13.77 -5.17
N LYS A 86 10.19 14.74 -4.33
CA LYS A 86 11.50 15.36 -4.30
C LYS A 86 12.02 15.35 -2.87
N TYR A 87 13.25 14.89 -2.69
CA TYR A 87 13.92 14.90 -1.39
C TYR A 87 14.56 16.25 -1.14
N TYR A 88 14.42 16.73 0.09
CA TYR A 88 15.06 17.94 0.58
C TYR A 88 15.89 17.62 1.82
N ALA A 89 17.19 17.86 1.77
CA ALA A 89 18.10 17.57 2.89
C ALA A 89 17.92 18.56 4.06
N SER A 90 17.50 19.80 3.77
CA SER A 90 17.27 20.86 4.78
C SER A 90 16.02 20.59 5.65
N VAL A 91 15.04 19.91 5.09
CA VAL A 91 13.87 19.40 5.81
C VAL A 91 13.81 17.92 5.51
N PRO A 92 14.47 17.05 6.29
CA PRO A 92 14.64 15.65 5.93
C PRO A 92 13.32 14.95 5.61
N GLY A 93 13.10 14.67 4.34
CA GLY A 93 11.90 14.01 3.87
C GLY A 93 11.69 14.18 2.38
N ILE A 94 10.72 13.41 1.89
CA ILE A 94 10.27 13.48 0.49
C ILE A 94 9.01 14.34 0.44
N PHE A 95 9.06 15.41 -0.33
CA PHE A 95 7.86 16.15 -0.71
C PHE A 95 7.19 15.41 -1.86
N VAL A 96 5.96 14.95 -1.65
CA VAL A 96 5.20 14.20 -2.66
C VAL A 96 4.72 15.14 -3.74
N THR A 97 5.08 14.87 -4.99
CA THR A 97 4.73 15.70 -6.16
C THR A 97 3.59 15.11 -6.99
N SER A 98 3.43 13.79 -7.01
CA SER A 98 2.27 13.14 -7.63
C SER A 98 1.95 11.80 -7.00
N ILE A 99 0.69 11.40 -7.01
CA ILE A 99 0.25 10.05 -6.63
C ILE A 99 -0.70 9.54 -7.71
N LEU A 100 -0.40 8.35 -8.28
CA LEU A 100 -1.17 7.72 -9.34
C LEU A 100 -1.46 8.68 -10.52
N GLY A 101 -0.45 9.49 -10.88
CA GLY A 101 -0.55 10.48 -11.96
C GLY A 101 -1.25 11.79 -11.59
N VAL A 102 -1.85 11.89 -10.40
CA VAL A 102 -2.50 13.13 -9.95
C VAL A 102 -1.48 14.06 -9.31
N LYS A 103 -1.39 15.26 -9.81
CA LYS A 103 -0.52 16.34 -9.31
C LYS A 103 -1.38 17.42 -8.67
N PRO A 104 -1.03 17.93 -7.49
CA PRO A 104 -1.60 19.17 -6.97
C PRO A 104 -1.33 20.34 -7.90
N SER A 105 -2.19 21.34 -7.91
CA SER A 105 -2.06 22.56 -8.72
C SER A 105 -1.92 23.81 -7.86
N GLY A 106 -1.25 24.82 -8.38
CA GLY A 106 -1.03 26.08 -7.67
C GLY A 106 -0.26 25.88 -6.38
N SER A 107 -0.85 26.30 -5.25
CA SER A 107 -0.29 26.16 -3.90
C SER A 107 -0.73 24.86 -3.19
N ASP A 108 -1.55 24.05 -3.85
CA ASP A 108 -2.03 22.79 -3.28
C ASP A 108 -0.88 21.79 -3.09
N PHE A 109 -1.00 20.90 -2.12
CA PHE A 109 0.04 19.90 -1.83
C PHE A 109 -0.57 18.60 -1.30
N TRP A 110 0.21 17.52 -1.37
CA TRP A 110 -0.17 16.26 -0.74
C TRP A 110 0.11 16.32 0.76
N GLU A 111 -0.95 16.23 1.56
CA GLU A 111 -0.90 16.12 3.02
C GLU A 111 -1.12 14.68 3.47
N VAL A 112 -0.50 14.28 4.55
CA VAL A 112 -0.77 13.00 5.21
C VAL A 112 -1.41 13.22 6.58
N LEU A 113 -2.54 12.54 6.79
CA LEU A 113 -3.18 12.45 8.10
C LEU A 113 -2.88 11.09 8.71
N VAL A 114 -2.51 11.10 9.98
CA VAL A 114 -2.29 9.90 10.78
C VAL A 114 -3.42 9.78 11.79
N ASN A 115 -4.21 8.71 11.70
CA ASN A 115 -5.38 8.51 12.55
C ASN A 115 -6.34 9.73 12.58
N GLY A 116 -6.51 10.36 11.42
CA GLY A 116 -7.39 11.52 11.24
C GLY A 116 -6.80 12.89 11.59
N LYS A 117 -5.54 12.96 12.04
CA LYS A 117 -4.86 14.21 12.36
C LYS A 117 -3.77 14.50 11.33
N ALA A 118 -3.73 15.73 10.82
CA ALA A 118 -2.66 16.17 9.92
C ALA A 118 -1.30 16.03 10.60
N SER A 119 -0.35 15.47 9.86
CA SER A 119 1.02 15.31 10.36
C SER A 119 1.87 16.50 9.98
N ASN A 120 2.61 17.02 10.95
CA ASN A 120 3.65 18.04 10.70
C ASN A 120 5.01 17.41 10.33
N SER A 121 5.10 16.08 10.32
CA SER A 121 6.30 15.35 9.95
C SER A 121 6.23 14.89 8.51
N GLY A 122 7.37 14.93 7.81
CA GLY A 122 7.48 14.34 6.48
C GLY A 122 7.26 12.84 6.49
N ILE A 123 6.85 12.29 5.35
CA ILE A 123 6.46 10.88 5.23
C ILE A 123 7.58 9.89 5.58
N CYS A 124 8.84 10.32 5.52
CA CYS A 124 9.99 9.50 5.91
C CYS A 124 10.20 9.46 7.44
N ALA A 125 9.58 10.36 8.20
CA ALA A 125 9.68 10.43 9.66
C ALA A 125 8.49 9.77 10.38
N ILE A 126 7.41 9.51 9.67
CA ILE A 126 6.22 8.86 10.22
C ILE A 126 6.44 7.35 10.24
N LYS A 127 6.87 6.82 11.39
CA LYS A 127 7.05 5.38 11.57
C LYS A 127 5.70 4.66 11.59
N LEU A 128 5.62 3.52 10.92
CA LEU A 128 4.41 2.70 10.89
C LEU A 128 4.19 1.97 12.21
N ARG A 129 2.94 1.90 12.62
CA ARG A 129 2.46 1.15 13.79
C ARG A 129 1.24 0.34 13.42
N ALA A 130 1.12 -0.86 13.98
CA ALA A 130 -0.03 -1.74 13.71
C ALA A 130 -1.36 -1.05 13.97
N GLY A 131 -2.31 -1.19 13.03
CA GLY A 131 -3.63 -0.59 13.09
C GLY A 131 -3.69 0.92 12.78
N GLN A 132 -2.56 1.55 12.46
CA GLN A 132 -2.52 2.95 12.08
C GLN A 132 -3.25 3.19 10.76
N ARG A 133 -3.94 4.32 10.66
CA ARG A 133 -4.64 4.76 9.44
C ARG A 133 -3.92 5.96 8.86
N LEU A 134 -3.52 5.85 7.61
CA LEU A 134 -2.90 6.92 6.84
C LEU A 134 -3.86 7.38 5.75
N LEU A 135 -4.12 8.67 5.69
CA LEU A 135 -4.88 9.30 4.61
C LEU A 135 -3.97 10.30 3.90
N PHE A 136 -3.64 10.01 2.66
CA PHE A 136 -3.01 10.99 1.76
C PHE A 136 -4.11 11.74 1.02
N LYS A 137 -4.13 13.05 1.14
CA LYS A 137 -5.09 13.91 0.44
C LYS A 137 -4.44 15.18 -0.07
N ILE A 138 -5.03 15.77 -1.10
CA ILE A 138 -4.64 17.13 -1.53
C ILE A 138 -5.27 18.13 -0.55
N ALA A 139 -4.44 19.01 -0.02
CA ALA A 139 -4.81 20.15 0.83
C ALA A 139 -4.47 21.46 0.10
N LYS A 140 -5.16 22.54 0.51
CA LYS A 140 -4.96 23.90 0.02
C LYS A 140 -4.09 24.70 0.96
#